data_8b79478c05a461e1836316109a51511c
#
_entry.id   8b79478c05a461e1836316109a51511c
#
_cell.length_a   1.000
_cell.length_b   1.000
_cell.length_c   1.000
_cell.angle_alpha   90.00
_cell.angle_beta   90.00
_cell.angle_gamma   90.00
#
_symmetry.space_group_name_H-M   'P 1'
#
loop_
_entity.id
_entity.type
_entity.pdbx_description
1 polymer ?
#
loop_
_entity_poly.entity_id
_entity_poly.type
_entity_poly.pdbx_seq_one_letter_code
_entity_poly.pdbx_strand_id
1 'polypeptide(L)' 'TLTIKEAASHFNIGTKKMRRLAEDNRGRFAVFSGNRYLIIRPQFEKFISASSEI' A
#
# COMPACT_ATOMS: atom_id res chain seq x y z
N THR A 1 -3.72 8.80 -5.00
CA THR A 1 -3.94 7.47 -4.40
C THR A 1 -3.91 6.38 -5.46
N LEU A 2 -3.61 5.17 -5.04
CA LEU A 2 -3.52 4.01 -5.92
C LEU A 2 -4.39 2.90 -5.34
N THR A 3 -4.97 2.09 -6.23
CA THR A 3 -5.61 0.86 -5.79
C THR A 3 -4.53 -0.16 -5.42
N ILE A 4 -4.93 -1.25 -4.78
CA ILE A 4 -3.99 -2.33 -4.45
C ILE A 4 -3.27 -2.83 -5.71
N LYS A 5 -4.03 -3.04 -6.77
CA LYS A 5 -3.47 -3.54 -8.02
C LYS A 5 -2.48 -2.56 -8.65
N GLU A 6 -2.85 -1.28 -8.64
CA GLU A 6 -1.98 -0.23 -9.18
C GLU A 6 -0.70 -0.10 -8.36
N ALA A 7 -0.84 -0.09 -7.04
CA ALA A 7 0.32 0.00 -6.16
C ALA A 7 1.25 -1.20 -6.31
N ALA A 8 0.68 -2.39 -6.39
CA ALA A 8 1.45 -3.60 -6.58
C ALA A 8 2.28 -3.54 -7.85
N SER A 9 1.68 -3.05 -8.92
CA SER A 9 2.37 -2.91 -10.20
C SER A 9 3.44 -1.82 -10.14
N HIS A 10 3.06 -0.68 -9.58
CA HIS A 10 3.97 0.48 -9.53
C HIS A 10 5.22 0.21 -8.70
N PHE A 11 5.05 -0.47 -7.58
CA PHE A 11 6.16 -0.75 -6.66
C PHE A 11 6.76 -2.15 -6.85
N ASN A 12 6.28 -2.87 -7.84
CA ASN A 12 6.77 -4.22 -8.14
C ASN A 12 6.65 -5.16 -6.92
N ILE A 13 5.50 -5.12 -6.29
CA ILE A 13 5.17 -5.96 -5.13
C ILE A 13 3.99 -6.83 -5.54
N GLY A 14 3.95 -8.08 -5.07
CA GLY A 14 2.82 -8.96 -5.36
C GLY A 14 1.52 -8.38 -4.79
N THR A 15 0.41 -8.57 -5.51
CA THR A 15 -0.89 -8.01 -5.08
C THR A 15 -1.31 -8.54 -3.72
N LYS A 16 -1.04 -9.82 -3.46
CA LYS A 16 -1.39 -10.42 -2.19
C LYS A 16 -0.63 -9.78 -1.03
N LYS A 17 0.66 -9.55 -1.24
CA LYS A 17 1.50 -8.89 -0.26
C LYS A 17 1.09 -7.44 -0.08
N MET A 18 0.79 -6.75 -1.17
CA MET A 18 0.34 -5.36 -1.12
C MET A 18 -0.95 -5.21 -0.31
N ARG A 19 -1.89 -6.14 -0.51
CA ARG A 19 -3.13 -6.15 0.25
C ARG A 19 -2.86 -6.32 1.74
N ARG A 20 -1.97 -7.23 2.09
CA ARG A 20 -1.63 -7.47 3.48
C ARG A 20 -0.99 -6.24 4.12
N LEU A 21 -0.10 -5.58 3.38
CA LEU A 21 0.51 -4.34 3.85
C LEU A 21 -0.56 -3.27 4.11
N ALA A 22 -1.53 -3.17 3.22
CA ALA A 22 -2.61 -2.21 3.38
C ALA A 22 -3.46 -2.52 4.61
N GLU A 23 -3.77 -3.80 4.83
CA GLU A 23 -4.57 -4.21 5.98
C GLU A 23 -3.85 -3.90 7.30
N ASP A 24 -2.54 -4.14 7.33
CA ASP A 24 -1.75 -3.94 8.53
C ASP A 24 -1.46 -2.47 8.81
N ASN A 25 -1.57 -1.62 7.79
CA ASN A 25 -1.22 -0.20 7.91
C ASN A 25 -2.39 0.73 7.59
N ARG A 26 -3.58 0.26 7.86
CA ARG A 26 -4.80 1.03 7.68
C ARG A 26 -4.76 2.24 8.60
N GLY A 27 -5.03 3.41 8.02
CA GLY A 27 -4.92 4.66 8.76
C GLY A 27 -3.55 5.29 8.68
N ARG A 28 -2.59 4.60 8.08
CA ARG A 28 -1.25 5.15 7.84
C ARG A 28 -1.09 5.51 6.38
N PHE A 29 -0.66 4.54 5.55
CA PHE A 29 -0.56 4.81 4.12
C PHE A 29 -1.72 4.19 3.34
N ALA A 30 -2.63 3.52 4.00
CA ALA A 30 -3.77 2.90 3.36
C ALA A 30 -5.06 3.37 4.01
N VAL A 31 -6.09 3.55 3.20
CA VAL A 31 -7.43 3.86 3.68
C VAL A 31 -8.41 2.89 3.04
N PHE A 32 -9.44 2.52 3.79
CA PHE A 32 -10.48 1.64 3.29
C PHE A 32 -11.63 2.52 2.82
N SER A 33 -11.92 2.46 1.53
CA SER A 33 -12.97 3.29 0.94
C SER A 33 -13.99 2.39 0.25
N GLY A 34 -15.21 2.39 0.78
CA GLY A 34 -16.24 1.50 0.26
C GLY A 34 -15.88 0.06 0.55
N ASN A 35 -15.56 -0.69 -0.49
CA ASN A 35 -15.21 -2.10 -0.35
C ASN A 35 -13.79 -2.40 -0.83
N ARG A 36 -12.93 -1.37 -0.87
CA ARG A 36 -11.56 -1.57 -1.35
C ARG A 36 -10.59 -0.68 -0.60
N TYR A 37 -9.33 -1.04 -0.66
CA TYR A 37 -8.25 -0.24 -0.08
C TYR A 37 -7.67 0.70 -1.12
N LEU A 38 -7.28 1.88 -0.67
CA LEU A 38 -6.56 2.84 -1.48
C LEU A 38 -5.23 3.13 -0.80
N ILE A 39 -4.18 3.21 -1.59
CA ILE A 39 -2.83 3.45 -1.08
C ILE A 39 -2.48 4.92 -1.30
N ILE A 40 -2.11 5.60 -0.23
CA ILE A 40 -1.68 7.00 -0.30
C ILE A 40 -0.20 6.99 -0.68
N ARG A 41 0.07 7.32 -1.92
CA ARG A 41 1.39 7.16 -2.51
C ARG A 41 2.53 7.83 -1.74
N PRO A 42 2.46 9.12 -1.37
CA PRO A 42 3.56 9.73 -0.64
C PRO A 42 3.85 9.05 0.70
N GLN A 43 2.80 8.62 1.38
CA GLN A 43 2.96 7.95 2.67
C GLN A 43 3.58 6.57 2.50
N PHE A 44 3.18 5.85 1.46
CA PHE A 44 3.74 4.53 1.18
C PHE A 44 5.21 4.64 0.79
N GLU A 45 5.57 5.68 0.04
CA GLU A 45 6.96 5.91 -0.33
C GLU A 45 7.83 6.16 0.89
N LYS A 46 7.31 6.89 1.87
CA LYS A 46 8.00 7.09 3.14
C LYS A 46 8.16 5.78 3.89
N PHE A 47 7.13 4.96 3.90
CA PHE A 47 7.16 3.67 4.56
C PHE A 47 8.26 2.78 3.97
N ILE A 48 8.33 2.73 2.65
CA ILE A 48 9.32 1.91 1.96
C ILE A 48 10.73 2.42 2.25
N SER A 49 10.93 3.74 2.21
CA SER A 49 12.26 4.29 2.39
C SER A 49 12.77 4.10 3.82
N ALA A 50 11.87 3.89 4.77
CA ALA A 50 12.24 3.62 6.15
C ALA A 50 12.40 2.14 6.44
N SER A 51 12.06 1.28 5.48
CA SER A 51 12.11 -0.18 5.66
C SER A 51 13.37 -0.75 5.01
N SER A 52 13.99 -1.72 5.67
CA SER A 52 15.12 -2.42 5.08
C SER A 52 14.65 -3.53 4.14
N GLU A 53 13.44 -4.02 4.34
CA GLU A 53 12.83 -5.01 3.45
C GLU A 53 11.32 -5.01 3.65
N ILE A 54 10.63 -5.53 2.68
CA ILE A 54 9.17 -5.58 2.72
C ILE A 54 8.66 -7.02 2.68
#